data_8affa36ee8697f22f9f6d0fe0c38bf0e
#
_entry.id   8affa36ee8697f22f9f6d0fe0c38bf0e
#
_cell.length_a   1.000
_cell.length_b   1.000
_cell.length_c   1.000
_cell.angle_alpha   90.00
_cell.angle_beta   90.00
_cell.angle_gamma   90.00
#
_symmetry.space_group_name_H-M   'P 1'
#
loop_
_entity.id
_entity.type
_entity.pdbx_description
1 polymer ?
#
loop_
_entity_poly.entity_id
_entity_poly.type
_entity_poly.pdbx_seq_one_letter_code
_entity_poly.pdbx_strand_id
1 'polypeptide(L)'
;MKENIIFIIIDSMNARKFFGNENVSLTPNFDYLIKNGSYFEKAYSSADSTLLAITSIFTGKHPFKTGIRSEKFNRLSKDVPTFFDV
;
A
#
# COMPACT_ATOMS: atom_id res chain seq x y z
N MET A 1 -7.93 -8.35 23.95
CA MET A 1 -6.46 -8.25 23.83
C MET A 1 -6.13 -7.23 22.77
N LYS A 2 -5.32 -6.26 23.09
CA LYS A 2 -4.85 -5.29 22.12
C LYS A 2 -3.62 -5.84 21.40
N GLU A 3 -3.68 -5.88 20.10
CA GLU A 3 -2.56 -6.31 19.27
C GLU A 3 -1.78 -5.09 18.76
N ASN A 4 -0.48 -5.26 18.61
CA ASN A 4 0.37 -4.23 18.03
C ASN A 4 0.46 -4.44 16.54
N ILE A 5 0.24 -3.38 15.76
CA ILE A 5 0.30 -3.42 14.30
C ILE A 5 1.37 -2.46 13.84
N ILE A 6 2.29 -2.97 13.03
CA ILE A 6 3.28 -2.14 12.32
C ILE A 6 2.92 -2.19 10.84
N PHE A 7 2.62 -1.03 10.27
CA PHE A 7 2.25 -0.90 8.87
C PHE A 7 3.36 -0.18 8.10
N ILE A 8 3.98 -0.87 7.14
CA ILE A 8 5.12 -0.36 6.38
C ILE A 8 4.74 -0.25 4.91
N ILE A 9 4.92 0.94 4.34
CA ILE A 9 4.74 1.19 2.90
C ILE A 9 6.10 1.55 2.32
N ILE A 10 6.48 0.86 1.26
CA ILE A 10 7.73 1.15 0.54
C ILE A 10 7.37 1.61 -0.87
N ASP A 11 7.63 2.88 -1.15
CA ASP A 11 7.37 3.46 -2.46
C ASP A 11 8.36 2.94 -3.50
N SER A 12 7.89 2.83 -4.74
CA SER A 12 8.71 2.46 -5.91
C SER A 12 9.38 1.08 -5.83
N MET A 13 8.92 0.20 -4.95
CA MET A 13 9.45 -1.15 -4.84
C MET A 13 8.75 -2.09 -5.80
N ASN A 14 9.50 -2.66 -6.73
CA ASN A 14 8.96 -3.59 -7.71
C ASN A 14 9.15 -5.03 -7.24
N ALA A 15 8.04 -5.68 -6.87
CA ALA A 15 8.07 -7.03 -6.30
C ALA A 15 8.71 -8.07 -7.24
N ARG A 16 8.58 -7.91 -8.54
CA ARG A 16 9.19 -8.84 -9.51
C ARG A 16 10.71 -8.87 -9.44
N LYS A 17 11.31 -7.71 -9.15
CA LYS A 17 12.77 -7.57 -9.05
C LYS A 17 13.32 -8.03 -7.71
N PHE A 18 12.49 -8.01 -6.67
CA PHE A 18 12.92 -8.40 -5.32
C PHE A 18 12.52 -9.83 -4.97
N PHE A 19 11.34 -10.26 -5.38
CA PHE A 19 10.77 -11.55 -4.95
C PHE A 19 10.31 -12.44 -6.10
N GLY A 20 10.26 -11.93 -7.33
CA GLY A 20 9.72 -12.63 -8.49
C GLY A 20 10.80 -13.18 -9.43
N ASN A 21 10.39 -13.43 -10.67
CA ASN A 21 11.23 -14.03 -11.70
C ASN A 21 12.44 -13.18 -12.11
N GLU A 22 12.40 -11.88 -11.87
CA GLU A 22 13.49 -10.96 -12.17
C GLU A 22 14.29 -10.60 -10.92
N ASN A 23 14.33 -11.49 -9.93
CA ASN A 23 15.01 -11.25 -8.66
C ASN A 23 16.49 -10.96 -8.87
N VAL A 24 16.88 -9.70 -8.73
CA VAL A 24 18.25 -9.22 -8.91
C VAL A 24 18.80 -8.63 -7.61
N SER A 25 18.02 -8.65 -6.55
CA SER A 25 18.38 -8.02 -5.28
C SER A 25 18.43 -9.06 -4.16
N LEU A 26 19.35 -8.86 -3.24
CA LEU A 26 19.44 -9.69 -2.04
C LEU A 26 18.59 -9.04 -0.95
N THR A 27 17.56 -9.75 -0.51
CA THR A 27 16.60 -9.27 0.49
C THR A 27 16.37 -10.31 1.59
N PRO A 28 17.41 -10.64 2.38
CA PRO A 28 17.32 -11.75 3.34
C PRO A 28 16.23 -11.54 4.41
N ASN A 29 16.01 -10.31 4.84
CA ASN A 29 14.99 -10.00 5.86
C ASN A 29 13.58 -10.09 5.30
N PHE A 30 13.35 -9.63 4.07
CA PHE A 30 12.07 -9.83 3.40
C PHE A 30 11.81 -11.29 3.11
N ASP A 31 12.84 -12.02 2.69
CA ASP A 31 12.73 -13.46 2.45
C ASP A 31 12.33 -14.21 3.73
N TYR A 32 12.88 -13.80 4.87
CA TYR A 32 12.50 -14.34 6.17
C TYR A 32 11.03 -14.06 6.49
N LEU A 33 10.55 -12.82 6.26
CA LEU A 33 9.16 -12.45 6.49
C LEU A 33 8.21 -13.23 5.58
N ILE A 34 8.57 -13.40 4.32
CA ILE A 34 7.77 -14.17 3.35
C ILE A 34 7.66 -15.62 3.79
N LYS A 35 8.76 -16.22 4.22
CA LYS A 35 8.81 -17.62 4.64
C LYS A 35 7.99 -17.87 5.91
N ASN A 36 7.98 -16.92 6.85
CA ASN A 36 7.35 -17.08 8.16
C ASN A 36 6.01 -16.36 8.32
N GLY A 37 5.57 -15.65 7.29
CA GLY A 37 4.31 -14.94 7.27
C GLY A 37 3.45 -15.32 6.07
N SER A 38 2.57 -14.43 5.68
CA SER A 38 1.74 -14.59 4.49
C SER A 38 2.22 -13.67 3.38
N TYR A 39 2.41 -14.21 2.19
CA TYR A 39 2.83 -13.47 1.01
C TYR A 39 1.73 -13.48 -0.04
N PHE A 40 1.29 -12.31 -0.47
CA PHE A 40 0.22 -12.16 -1.45
C PHE A 40 0.81 -11.79 -2.81
N GLU A 41 0.92 -12.76 -3.70
CA GLU A 41 1.48 -12.56 -5.04
C GLU A 41 0.58 -11.74 -5.95
N LYS A 42 -0.72 -11.79 -5.73
CA LYS A 42 -1.72 -11.13 -6.57
C LYS A 42 -2.48 -10.05 -5.80
N ALA A 43 -1.73 -9.15 -5.18
CA ALA A 43 -2.32 -7.98 -4.55
C ALA A 43 -2.53 -6.88 -5.59
N TYR A 44 -3.73 -6.30 -5.59
CA TYR A 44 -4.11 -5.28 -6.57
C TYR A 44 -4.30 -3.93 -5.89
N SER A 45 -3.70 -2.90 -6.48
CA SER A 45 -3.95 -1.53 -6.07
C SER A 45 -5.27 -1.03 -6.63
N SER A 46 -5.92 -0.12 -5.92
CA SER A 46 -7.13 0.54 -6.40
C SER A 46 -6.85 1.67 -7.38
N ALA A 47 -5.58 2.01 -7.59
CA ALA A 47 -5.17 3.07 -8.50
C ALA A 47 -3.73 2.84 -8.97
N ASP A 48 -3.36 3.54 -10.02
CA ASP A 48 -2.06 3.41 -10.68
C ASP A 48 -1.05 4.49 -10.28
N SER A 49 -1.42 5.41 -9.41
CA SER A 49 -0.52 6.46 -8.93
C SER A 49 -0.37 6.39 -7.41
N THR A 50 0.78 6.88 -6.93
CA THR A 50 1.11 6.87 -5.50
C THR A 50 0.08 7.59 -4.66
N LEU A 51 -0.29 8.81 -5.03
CA LEU A 51 -1.24 9.62 -4.26
C LEU A 51 -2.60 8.93 -4.14
N LEU A 52 -3.14 8.45 -5.25
CA LEU A 52 -4.44 7.79 -5.28
C LEU A 52 -4.41 6.46 -4.51
N ALA A 53 -3.37 5.66 -4.70
CA ALA A 53 -3.24 4.36 -4.04
C ALA A 53 -3.09 4.52 -2.52
N ILE A 54 -2.21 5.41 -2.06
CA ILE A 54 -1.98 5.64 -0.63
C ILE A 54 -3.23 6.22 0.04
N THR A 55 -3.92 7.14 -0.62
CA THR A 55 -5.19 7.68 -0.10
C THR A 55 -6.23 6.58 0.07
N SER A 56 -6.31 5.66 -0.88
CA SER A 56 -7.21 4.50 -0.78
C SER A 56 -6.85 3.61 0.41
N ILE A 57 -5.57 3.38 0.65
CA ILE A 57 -5.10 2.62 1.81
C ILE A 57 -5.51 3.31 3.12
N PHE A 58 -5.30 4.62 3.22
CA PHE A 58 -5.58 5.38 4.45
C PHE A 58 -7.08 5.50 4.76
N THR A 59 -7.92 5.49 3.74
CA THR A 59 -9.36 5.69 3.89
C THR A 59 -10.16 4.40 3.79
N GLY A 60 -9.59 3.34 3.23
CA GLY A 60 -10.31 2.12 2.90
C GLY A 60 -11.34 2.32 1.78
N LYS A 61 -11.18 3.35 0.97
CA LYS A 61 -12.12 3.72 -0.08
C LYS A 61 -11.43 3.81 -1.44
N HIS A 62 -12.16 3.51 -2.49
CA HIS A 62 -11.68 3.72 -3.86
C HIS A 62 -11.50 5.22 -4.17
N PRO A 63 -10.63 5.58 -5.13
CA PRO A 63 -10.33 6.98 -5.43
C PRO A 63 -11.55 7.85 -5.70
N PHE A 64 -12.56 7.33 -6.37
CA PHE A 64 -13.78 8.10 -6.67
C PHE A 64 -14.58 8.50 -5.43
N LYS A 65 -14.30 7.87 -4.28
CA LYS A 65 -14.96 8.17 -3.00
C LYS A 65 -14.16 9.13 -2.13
N THR A 66 -12.88 9.33 -2.42
CA THR A 66 -12.00 10.14 -1.56
C THR A 66 -11.98 11.62 -1.92
N GLY A 67 -12.42 11.98 -3.12
CA GLY A 67 -12.27 13.33 -3.64
C GLY A 67 -10.93 13.59 -4.32
N ILE A 68 -9.96 12.71 -4.16
CA ILE A 68 -8.67 12.77 -4.86
C ILE A 68 -8.79 11.96 -6.14
N ARG A 69 -8.69 12.63 -7.30
CA ARG A 69 -8.93 12.01 -8.60
C ARG A 69 -7.68 11.90 -9.46
N SER A 70 -6.71 12.74 -9.18
CA SER A 70 -5.42 12.75 -9.86
C SER A 70 -4.44 13.58 -9.03
N GLU A 71 -3.18 13.62 -9.44
CA GLU A 71 -2.20 14.47 -8.76
C GLU A 71 -2.54 15.97 -8.85
N LYS A 72 -3.35 16.36 -9.82
CA LYS A 72 -3.85 17.73 -9.95
C LYS A 72 -5.02 18.03 -9.01
N PHE A 73 -5.81 17.02 -8.69
CA PHE A 73 -6.95 17.12 -7.78
C PHE A 73 -6.61 16.33 -6.51
N ASN A 74 -5.77 16.93 -5.68
CA ASN A 74 -5.10 16.24 -4.56
C ASN A 74 -5.67 16.59 -3.19
N ARG A 75 -6.92 17.05 -3.12
CA ARG A 75 -7.55 17.37 -1.86
C ARG A 75 -8.54 16.30 -1.45
N LEU A 76 -8.32 15.72 -0.28
CA LEU A 76 -9.26 14.78 0.31
C LEU A 76 -10.56 15.50 0.69
N SER A 77 -11.71 14.87 0.42
CA SER A 77 -13.00 15.38 0.84
C SER A 77 -13.08 15.44 2.37
N LYS A 78 -13.68 16.51 2.92
CA LYS A 78 -13.74 16.74 4.35
C LYS A 78 -14.44 15.63 5.14
N ASP A 79 -15.38 14.94 4.48
CA ASP A 79 -16.22 13.93 5.12
C ASP A 79 -15.61 12.52 5.05
N VAL A 80 -14.38 12.38 4.54
CA VAL A 80 -13.73 11.07 4.41
C VAL A 80 -12.77 10.86 5.58
N PRO A 81 -13.09 9.95 6.51
CA PRO A 81 -12.19 9.65 7.61
C PRO A 81 -11.02 8.78 7.14
N THR A 82 -9.90 8.91 7.83
CA THR A 82 -8.74 8.05 7.65
C THR A 82 -8.54 7.20 8.90
N PHE A 83 -7.69 6.19 8.82
CA PHE A 83 -7.40 5.38 10.01
C PHE A 83 -6.62 6.17 11.08
N PHE A 84 -6.15 7.37 10.76
CA PHE A 84 -5.55 8.28 11.75
C PHE A 84 -6.60 9.02 12.60
N ASP A 85 -7.85 8.99 12.20
CA ASP A 85 -8.94 9.70 12.89
C ASP A 85 -9.57 8.87 14.02
N VAL A 86 -8.95 7.81 14.40
CA VAL A 86 -9.45 6.87 15.41
C VAL A 86 -9.07 7.33 16.83
#